data_4ebcd58d98ca8d07d94691860a6104a6
#
_entry.id   4ebcd58d98ca8d07d94691860a6104a6
#
_cell.length_a   1.000
_cell.length_b   1.000
_cell.length_c   1.000
_cell.angle_alpha   90.00
_cell.angle_beta   90.00
_cell.angle_gamma   90.00
#
_symmetry.space_group_name_H-M   'P 1'
#
loop_
_entity.id
_entity.type
_entity.pdbx_description
1 polymer ?
#
loop_
_entity_poly.entity_id
_entity_poly.type
_entity_poly.pdbx_seq_one_letter_code
_entity_poly.pdbx_strand_id
1 'polypeptide(L)'
;MSVELAPDDIVRTHTDVAEGAREPVLVIEPLLEFLGQHGLDAPADLDAVPIGEGHSNVTFALSTGVVLRRPPRGPLPPSAHDELREARLLQTLETTPVRAPAVLAVGDDPAVIGSPFYVMEMVPGQVVTNAMPPELDTEQERARLADDLIDSLVELHAVDWSAVGLDGFGKPTGYLERQLRRFTGLWEHNRTRDIPEVETVRAWLAANLPDSPPATIVHGDFRLGNTILAPHPPARVAAILDWEMATIGDPLADLAYLMMFWVRSDDPSLGMFDLQSVTRLPGFPTRAEMIGRYEDRSGRSMGQLSWYVTLALWKSIVFMEGNYKRALAGSTDDPFLKSFGQGVDELARRALDVSQHGF
;
A
#
# COMPACT_ATOMS: atom_id res chain seq x y z
N MET A 1 -2.06 8.17 -12.26
CA MET A 1 -1.79 8.12 -13.72
C MET A 1 -1.49 6.67 -14.05
N SER A 2 -2.23 6.08 -14.98
CA SER A 2 -1.93 4.74 -15.50
C SER A 2 -0.49 4.70 -16.05
N VAL A 3 0.22 3.60 -15.81
CA VAL A 3 1.52 3.37 -16.44
C VAL A 3 1.29 3.44 -17.96
N GLU A 4 1.81 4.47 -18.61
CA GLU A 4 1.71 4.60 -20.06
C GLU A 4 2.70 3.60 -20.69
N LEU A 5 2.15 2.51 -21.25
CA LEU A 5 2.94 1.49 -21.92
C LEU A 5 3.34 1.98 -23.31
N ALA A 6 4.61 1.79 -23.66
CA ALA A 6 5.04 1.94 -25.04
C ALA A 6 4.54 0.73 -25.88
N PRO A 7 4.37 0.88 -27.20
CA PRO A 7 3.96 -0.22 -28.07
C PRO A 7 4.79 -1.51 -27.93
N ASP A 8 6.09 -1.36 -27.64
CA ASP A 8 7.04 -2.47 -27.48
C ASP A 8 7.10 -3.04 -26.06
N ASP A 9 6.25 -2.58 -25.16
CA ASP A 9 6.20 -3.04 -23.76
C ASP A 9 5.50 -4.40 -23.62
N ILE A 10 4.61 -4.73 -24.54
CA ILE A 10 3.95 -6.04 -24.64
C ILE A 10 4.32 -6.62 -26.01
N VAL A 11 5.01 -7.74 -26.00
CA VAL A 11 5.43 -8.45 -27.23
C VAL A 11 4.81 -9.84 -27.28
N ARG A 12 4.74 -10.42 -28.46
CA ARG A 12 4.17 -11.76 -28.61
C ARG A 12 5.15 -12.84 -28.17
N THR A 13 6.40 -12.74 -28.61
CA THR A 13 7.48 -13.67 -28.27
C THR A 13 8.74 -12.91 -27.85
N HIS A 14 9.69 -13.57 -27.20
CA HIS A 14 10.99 -12.97 -26.86
C HIS A 14 11.81 -12.58 -28.11
N THR A 15 11.53 -13.18 -29.26
CA THR A 15 12.21 -12.87 -30.52
C THR A 15 11.67 -11.62 -31.21
N ASP A 16 10.52 -11.11 -30.78
CA ASP A 16 9.93 -9.88 -31.33
C ASP A 16 10.56 -8.61 -30.73
N VAL A 17 11.44 -8.77 -29.75
CA VAL A 17 12.15 -7.65 -29.13
C VAL A 17 13.20 -7.13 -30.10
N ALA A 18 13.07 -5.85 -30.50
CA ALA A 18 14.06 -5.24 -31.42
C ALA A 18 15.44 -5.15 -30.74
N GLU A 19 16.50 -5.29 -31.52
CA GLU A 19 17.88 -5.20 -31.04
C GLU A 19 18.13 -3.82 -30.40
N GLY A 20 18.55 -3.79 -29.14
CA GLY A 20 18.75 -2.56 -28.38
C GLY A 20 17.48 -1.93 -27.78
N ALA A 21 16.31 -2.55 -27.98
CA ALA A 21 15.09 -2.14 -27.31
C ALA A 21 15.12 -2.44 -25.79
N ARG A 22 14.25 -1.75 -25.04
CA ARG A 22 14.05 -2.06 -23.63
C ARG A 22 13.43 -3.46 -23.47
N GLU A 23 13.74 -4.15 -22.37
CA GLU A 23 13.08 -5.42 -22.05
C GLU A 23 11.55 -5.22 -22.00
N PRO A 24 10.77 -6.13 -22.63
CA PRO A 24 9.32 -6.04 -22.59
C PRO A 24 8.79 -6.23 -21.14
N VAL A 25 7.61 -5.72 -20.89
CA VAL A 25 6.93 -5.92 -19.60
C VAL A 25 6.14 -7.23 -19.60
N LEU A 26 5.57 -7.60 -20.74
CA LEU A 26 4.88 -8.87 -20.94
C LEU A 26 5.31 -9.53 -22.24
N VAL A 27 5.37 -10.88 -22.20
CA VAL A 27 5.59 -11.74 -23.36
C VAL A 27 4.44 -12.72 -23.44
N ILE A 28 3.58 -12.56 -24.44
CA ILE A 28 2.25 -13.18 -24.47
C ILE A 28 2.28 -14.69 -24.65
N GLU A 29 3.05 -15.23 -25.62
CA GLU A 29 3.04 -16.68 -25.87
C GLU A 29 3.56 -17.51 -24.68
N PRO A 30 4.70 -17.20 -24.06
CA PRO A 30 5.13 -17.88 -22.84
C PRO A 30 4.16 -17.72 -21.67
N LEU A 31 3.51 -16.54 -21.55
CA LEU A 31 2.49 -16.32 -20.54
C LEU A 31 1.25 -17.20 -20.76
N LEU A 32 0.79 -17.34 -22.01
CA LEU A 32 -0.34 -18.24 -22.36
C LEU A 32 -0.03 -19.69 -22.00
N GLU A 33 1.18 -20.16 -22.31
CA GLU A 33 1.64 -21.50 -21.96
C GLU A 33 1.65 -21.69 -20.44
N PHE A 34 2.20 -20.72 -19.71
CA PHE A 34 2.21 -20.72 -18.24
C PHE A 34 0.80 -20.76 -17.65
N LEU A 35 -0.12 -19.92 -18.14
CA LEU A 35 -1.51 -19.90 -17.68
C LEU A 35 -2.20 -21.25 -17.91
N GLY A 36 -2.03 -21.84 -19.11
CA GLY A 36 -2.61 -23.15 -19.44
C GLY A 36 -2.07 -24.28 -18.54
N GLN A 37 -0.77 -24.27 -18.19
CA GLN A 37 -0.17 -25.24 -17.26
C GLN A 37 -0.77 -25.14 -15.85
N HIS A 38 -1.33 -23.99 -15.48
CA HIS A 38 -1.97 -23.73 -14.18
C HIS A 38 -3.51 -23.82 -14.24
N GLY A 39 -4.08 -24.29 -15.35
CA GLY A 39 -5.54 -24.42 -15.51
C GLY A 39 -6.26 -23.09 -15.69
N LEU A 40 -5.53 -22.04 -16.06
CA LEU A 40 -6.04 -20.70 -16.34
C LEU A 40 -6.07 -20.50 -17.87
N ASP A 41 -6.99 -21.18 -18.54
CA ASP A 41 -7.09 -21.11 -20.00
C ASP A 41 -7.33 -19.67 -20.48
N ALA A 42 -6.53 -19.26 -21.45
CA ALA A 42 -6.58 -17.94 -22.02
C ALA A 42 -6.65 -17.99 -23.56
N PRO A 43 -7.39 -17.06 -24.20
CA PRO A 43 -7.47 -17.01 -25.66
C PRO A 43 -6.13 -16.59 -26.26
N ALA A 44 -5.88 -17.02 -27.49
CA ALA A 44 -4.62 -16.70 -28.20
C ALA A 44 -4.41 -15.18 -28.45
N ASP A 45 -5.49 -14.41 -28.42
CA ASP A 45 -5.54 -12.95 -28.48
C ASP A 45 -5.69 -12.30 -27.12
N LEU A 46 -5.05 -12.89 -26.08
CA LEU A 46 -5.04 -12.36 -24.71
C LEU A 46 -4.72 -10.87 -24.71
N ASP A 47 -5.67 -10.10 -24.16
CA ASP A 47 -5.49 -8.68 -23.90
C ASP A 47 -5.05 -8.46 -22.45
N ALA A 48 -4.09 -7.55 -22.25
CA ALA A 48 -3.54 -7.19 -20.96
C ALA A 48 -3.55 -5.67 -20.80
N VAL A 49 -4.46 -5.19 -19.95
CA VAL A 49 -4.65 -3.76 -19.70
C VAL A 49 -3.97 -3.39 -18.38
N PRO A 50 -3.04 -2.41 -18.37
CA PRO A 50 -2.45 -1.94 -17.12
C PRO A 50 -3.54 -1.32 -16.25
N ILE A 51 -3.54 -1.69 -14.96
CA ILE A 51 -4.47 -1.18 -13.96
C ILE A 51 -3.73 -0.65 -12.74
N GLY A 52 -4.40 0.25 -11.99
CA GLY A 52 -3.84 0.89 -10.80
C GLY A 52 -3.03 2.15 -11.13
N GLU A 53 -2.79 2.93 -10.09
CA GLU A 53 -2.01 4.18 -10.13
C GLU A 53 -0.60 3.97 -9.56
N GLY A 54 -0.21 2.70 -9.34
CA GLY A 54 1.01 2.34 -8.62
C GLY A 54 2.28 2.70 -9.39
N HIS A 55 3.19 3.37 -8.69
CA HIS A 55 4.55 3.64 -9.18
C HIS A 55 5.55 2.55 -8.77
N SER A 56 5.11 1.58 -7.95
CA SER A 56 5.95 0.51 -7.39
C SER A 56 5.97 -0.72 -8.27
N ASN A 57 4.84 -1.38 -8.46
CA ASN A 57 4.68 -2.61 -9.25
C ASN A 57 3.81 -2.37 -10.49
N VAL A 58 3.98 -3.20 -11.50
CA VAL A 58 3.15 -3.15 -12.71
C VAL A 58 2.08 -4.24 -12.59
N THR A 59 0.83 -3.81 -12.69
CA THR A 59 -0.34 -4.69 -12.54
C THR A 59 -1.18 -4.65 -13.82
N PHE A 60 -1.57 -5.83 -14.31
CA PHE A 60 -2.39 -5.97 -15.52
C PHE A 60 -3.69 -6.70 -15.21
N ALA A 61 -4.80 -6.15 -15.68
CA ALA A 61 -6.03 -6.92 -15.86
C ALA A 61 -5.93 -7.71 -17.16
N LEU A 62 -6.05 -9.02 -17.09
CA LEU A 62 -6.08 -9.89 -18.26
C LEU A 62 -7.53 -10.11 -18.71
N SER A 63 -7.75 -10.23 -20.03
CA SER A 63 -9.09 -10.44 -20.61
C SER A 63 -9.78 -11.73 -20.14
N THR A 64 -9.06 -12.61 -19.45
CA THR A 64 -9.58 -13.80 -18.77
C THR A 64 -10.25 -13.53 -17.42
N GLY A 65 -10.23 -12.27 -16.94
CA GLY A 65 -10.81 -11.91 -15.65
C GLY A 65 -9.89 -12.21 -14.45
N VAL A 66 -8.58 -12.31 -14.67
CA VAL A 66 -7.57 -12.42 -13.63
C VAL A 66 -6.62 -11.22 -13.67
N VAL A 67 -5.84 -11.03 -12.61
CA VAL A 67 -4.88 -9.95 -12.47
C VAL A 67 -3.47 -10.52 -12.41
N LEU A 68 -2.56 -10.00 -13.21
CA LEU A 68 -1.13 -10.30 -13.15
C LEU A 68 -0.38 -9.14 -12.49
N ARG A 69 0.47 -9.45 -11.50
CA ARG A 69 1.33 -8.47 -10.83
C ARG A 69 2.80 -8.87 -10.98
N ARG A 70 3.63 -7.91 -11.34
CA ARG A 70 5.05 -8.08 -11.55
C ARG A 70 5.84 -6.85 -11.09
N PRO A 71 7.16 -6.96 -10.84
CA PRO A 71 8.01 -5.82 -10.53
C PRO A 71 8.11 -4.85 -11.71
N PRO A 72 8.44 -3.58 -11.46
CA PRO A 72 8.80 -2.65 -12.53
C PRO A 72 10.10 -3.10 -13.21
N ARG A 73 10.42 -2.46 -14.34
CA ARG A 73 11.67 -2.70 -15.06
C ARG A 73 12.90 -2.15 -14.33
N GLY A 74 14.03 -2.74 -14.61
CA GLY A 74 15.36 -2.26 -14.25
C GLY A 74 15.91 -2.89 -12.98
N PRO A 75 17.13 -2.48 -12.59
CA PRO A 75 17.73 -2.99 -11.37
C PRO A 75 16.96 -2.50 -10.15
N LEU A 76 16.39 -3.44 -9.41
CA LEU A 76 15.65 -3.17 -8.18
C LEU A 76 16.59 -3.22 -6.97
N PRO A 77 16.39 -2.35 -5.97
CA PRO A 77 17.11 -2.47 -4.71
C PRO A 77 16.86 -3.85 -4.07
N PRO A 78 17.84 -4.45 -3.40
CA PRO A 78 17.64 -5.71 -2.69
C PRO A 78 16.43 -5.65 -1.76
N SER A 79 15.57 -6.66 -1.80
CA SER A 79 14.31 -6.76 -1.03
C SER A 79 13.22 -5.71 -1.32
N ALA A 80 13.33 -4.96 -2.40
CA ALA A 80 12.24 -4.17 -2.95
C ALA A 80 11.54 -4.99 -4.05
N HIS A 81 10.21 -4.89 -4.12
CA HIS A 81 9.41 -5.55 -5.17
C HIS A 81 9.64 -7.07 -5.21
N ASP A 82 9.43 -7.74 -4.08
CA ASP A 82 9.54 -9.19 -3.93
C ASP A 82 8.14 -9.82 -4.07
N GLU A 83 7.73 -10.03 -5.33
CA GLU A 83 6.41 -10.60 -5.69
C GLU A 83 6.25 -12.03 -5.19
N LEU A 84 7.31 -12.79 -5.10
CA LEU A 84 7.24 -14.17 -4.56
C LEU A 84 6.96 -14.15 -3.07
N ARG A 85 7.52 -13.19 -2.36
CA ARG A 85 7.23 -12.96 -0.93
C ARG A 85 5.80 -12.48 -0.71
N GLU A 86 5.32 -11.55 -1.55
CA GLU A 86 3.95 -11.06 -1.53
C GLU A 86 2.96 -12.21 -1.84
N ALA A 87 3.18 -12.97 -2.91
CA ALA A 87 2.38 -14.13 -3.26
C ALA A 87 2.32 -15.18 -2.13
N ARG A 88 3.46 -15.49 -1.49
CA ARG A 88 3.50 -16.40 -0.33
C ARG A 88 2.62 -15.91 0.81
N LEU A 89 2.66 -14.61 1.12
CA LEU A 89 1.78 -14.05 2.14
C LEU A 89 0.31 -14.22 1.77
N LEU A 90 -0.08 -13.80 0.56
CA LEU A 90 -1.45 -13.90 0.07
C LEU A 90 -1.96 -15.35 0.12
N GLN A 91 -1.19 -16.31 -0.38
CA GLN A 91 -1.53 -17.74 -0.29
C GLN A 91 -1.74 -18.22 1.15
N THR A 92 -0.92 -17.72 2.08
CA THR A 92 -1.08 -18.04 3.51
C THR A 92 -2.38 -17.45 4.06
N LEU A 93 -2.73 -16.23 3.67
CA LEU A 93 -3.93 -15.53 4.12
C LEU A 93 -5.24 -16.17 3.61
N GLU A 94 -5.22 -16.93 2.52
CA GLU A 94 -6.40 -17.65 1.98
C GLU A 94 -7.03 -18.60 3.01
N THR A 95 -6.26 -19.08 3.97
CA THR A 95 -6.75 -19.97 5.04
C THR A 95 -7.29 -19.21 6.27
N THR A 96 -7.36 -17.90 6.20
CA THR A 96 -7.74 -17.00 7.30
C THR A 96 -8.97 -16.16 6.92
N PRO A 97 -9.59 -15.45 7.86
CA PRO A 97 -10.68 -14.51 7.56
C PRO A 97 -10.23 -13.24 6.80
N VAL A 98 -8.93 -13.02 6.61
CA VAL A 98 -8.41 -11.81 5.97
C VAL A 98 -8.87 -11.73 4.52
N ARG A 99 -9.39 -10.59 4.16
CA ARG A 99 -9.94 -10.29 2.84
C ARG A 99 -8.81 -9.88 1.88
N ALA A 100 -8.19 -10.86 1.27
CA ALA A 100 -7.12 -10.65 0.30
C ALA A 100 -7.45 -11.38 -1.01
N PRO A 101 -6.99 -10.89 -2.18
CA PRO A 101 -7.17 -11.60 -3.44
C PRO A 101 -6.51 -12.98 -3.39
N ALA A 102 -7.21 -14.02 -3.88
CA ALA A 102 -6.64 -15.36 -3.99
C ALA A 102 -5.54 -15.42 -5.06
N VAL A 103 -4.41 -16.07 -4.74
CA VAL A 103 -3.31 -16.29 -5.69
C VAL A 103 -3.58 -17.55 -6.50
N LEU A 104 -3.70 -17.41 -7.81
CA LEU A 104 -4.06 -18.49 -8.73
C LEU A 104 -2.83 -19.20 -9.30
N ALA A 105 -1.73 -18.46 -9.54
CA ALA A 105 -0.48 -19.01 -10.03
C ALA A 105 0.71 -18.11 -9.65
N VAL A 106 1.89 -18.70 -9.50
CA VAL A 106 3.15 -17.99 -9.20
C VAL A 106 4.19 -18.41 -10.23
N GLY A 107 4.75 -17.44 -10.95
CA GLY A 107 5.81 -17.63 -11.93
C GLY A 107 7.14 -17.10 -11.38
N ASP A 108 8.09 -17.98 -11.13
CA ASP A 108 9.44 -17.65 -10.65
C ASP A 108 10.51 -17.77 -11.75
N ASP A 109 10.14 -18.34 -12.92
CA ASP A 109 11.05 -18.46 -14.07
C ASP A 109 11.04 -17.17 -14.92
N PRO A 110 12.18 -16.45 -15.01
CA PRO A 110 12.28 -15.28 -15.87
C PRO A 110 12.07 -15.57 -17.37
N ALA A 111 12.18 -16.83 -17.79
CA ALA A 111 11.94 -17.20 -19.19
C ALA A 111 10.49 -16.94 -19.62
N VAL A 112 9.54 -16.80 -18.70
CA VAL A 112 8.13 -16.53 -19.03
C VAL A 112 7.95 -15.08 -19.46
N ILE A 113 8.18 -14.12 -18.55
CA ILE A 113 7.96 -12.68 -18.83
C ILE A 113 9.15 -11.78 -18.43
N GLY A 114 10.33 -12.35 -18.24
CA GLY A 114 11.54 -11.59 -17.89
C GLY A 114 11.72 -11.28 -16.40
N SER A 115 10.77 -11.62 -15.55
CA SER A 115 10.83 -11.39 -14.10
C SER A 115 9.90 -12.36 -13.36
N PRO A 116 10.09 -12.58 -12.05
CA PRO A 116 9.07 -13.20 -11.21
C PRO A 116 7.75 -12.43 -11.28
N PHE A 117 6.64 -13.13 -11.13
CA PHE A 117 5.30 -12.55 -11.12
C PHE A 117 4.32 -13.49 -10.42
N TYR A 118 3.13 -13.00 -10.15
CA TYR A 118 2.02 -13.86 -9.75
C TYR A 118 0.71 -13.43 -10.43
N VAL A 119 -0.21 -14.37 -10.51
CA VAL A 119 -1.56 -14.18 -11.03
C VAL A 119 -2.54 -14.38 -9.88
N MET A 120 -3.47 -13.46 -9.73
CA MET A 120 -4.48 -13.47 -8.67
C MET A 120 -5.87 -13.25 -9.26
N GLU A 121 -6.90 -13.54 -8.47
CA GLU A 121 -8.27 -13.25 -8.83
C GLU A 121 -8.51 -11.76 -9.05
N MET A 122 -9.39 -11.43 -9.97
CA MET A 122 -9.93 -10.09 -10.10
C MET A 122 -11.13 -9.93 -9.17
N VAL A 123 -10.92 -9.27 -8.02
CA VAL A 123 -11.99 -9.05 -7.04
C VAL A 123 -12.98 -8.02 -7.59
N PRO A 124 -14.29 -8.34 -7.68
CA PRO A 124 -15.30 -7.40 -8.15
C PRO A 124 -15.47 -6.22 -7.19
N GLY A 125 -15.46 -5.01 -7.74
CA GLY A 125 -15.63 -3.79 -6.95
C GLY A 125 -14.77 -2.66 -7.48
N GLN A 126 -14.55 -1.66 -6.65
CA GLN A 126 -13.73 -0.51 -7.02
C GLN A 126 -12.99 0.08 -5.83
N VAL A 127 -11.85 0.69 -6.11
CA VAL A 127 -11.08 1.47 -5.13
C VAL A 127 -11.76 2.83 -4.95
N VAL A 128 -11.91 3.25 -3.68
CA VAL A 128 -12.53 4.52 -3.33
C VAL A 128 -11.48 5.49 -2.78
N THR A 129 -11.35 6.64 -3.45
CA THR A 129 -10.40 7.69 -3.06
C THR A 129 -11.08 9.05 -2.86
N ASN A 130 -11.75 9.58 -3.88
CA ASN A 130 -12.29 10.94 -3.89
C ASN A 130 -13.83 10.99 -4.01
N ALA A 131 -14.47 9.92 -4.41
CA ALA A 131 -15.91 9.82 -4.53
C ALA A 131 -16.41 8.41 -4.20
N MET A 132 -17.63 8.33 -3.67
CA MET A 132 -18.32 7.06 -3.48
C MET A 132 -19.01 6.62 -4.78
N PRO A 133 -19.17 5.31 -5.01
CA PRO A 133 -20.05 4.81 -6.06
C PRO A 133 -21.49 5.31 -5.82
N PRO A 134 -22.24 5.70 -6.87
CA PRO A 134 -23.58 6.26 -6.71
C PRO A 134 -24.55 5.40 -5.90
N GLU A 135 -24.47 4.06 -6.05
CA GLU A 135 -25.31 3.11 -5.31
C GLU A 135 -24.99 3.02 -3.81
N LEU A 136 -23.79 3.45 -3.41
CA LEU A 136 -23.27 3.40 -2.04
C LEU A 136 -23.07 4.80 -1.46
N ASP A 137 -23.48 5.87 -2.17
CA ASP A 137 -23.24 7.25 -1.78
C ASP A 137 -24.34 7.78 -0.84
N THR A 138 -24.54 7.10 0.28
CA THR A 138 -25.41 7.56 1.37
C THR A 138 -24.63 7.64 2.67
N GLU A 139 -25.08 8.47 3.63
CA GLU A 139 -24.44 8.57 4.95
C GLU A 139 -24.41 7.21 5.65
N GLN A 140 -25.45 6.41 5.53
CA GLN A 140 -25.53 5.09 6.12
C GLN A 140 -24.48 4.13 5.54
N GLU A 141 -24.30 4.11 4.22
CA GLU A 141 -23.34 3.24 3.57
C GLU A 141 -21.89 3.71 3.83
N ARG A 142 -21.65 5.01 3.91
CA ARG A 142 -20.33 5.57 4.32
C ARG A 142 -19.98 5.18 5.75
N ALA A 143 -20.94 5.24 6.67
CA ALA A 143 -20.73 4.77 8.05
C ALA A 143 -20.46 3.27 8.11
N ARG A 144 -21.18 2.45 7.33
CA ARG A 144 -20.96 0.99 7.24
C ARG A 144 -19.58 0.66 6.67
N LEU A 145 -19.18 1.35 5.61
CA LEU A 145 -17.84 1.16 5.03
C LEU A 145 -16.74 1.43 6.05
N ALA A 146 -16.87 2.51 6.82
CA ALA A 146 -15.92 2.84 7.87
C ALA A 146 -15.86 1.78 8.97
N ASP A 147 -17.01 1.24 9.37
CA ASP A 147 -17.11 0.14 10.33
C ASP A 147 -16.41 -1.10 9.82
N ASP A 148 -16.71 -1.49 8.58
CA ASP A 148 -16.19 -2.69 7.95
C ASP A 148 -14.69 -2.58 7.62
N LEU A 149 -14.21 -1.35 7.35
CA LEU A 149 -12.78 -1.09 7.18
C LEU A 149 -11.99 -1.36 8.49
N ILE A 150 -12.53 -0.93 9.63
CA ILE A 150 -11.95 -1.26 10.94
C ILE A 150 -12.03 -2.77 11.21
N ASP A 151 -13.15 -3.42 10.88
CA ASP A 151 -13.29 -4.87 11.03
C ASP A 151 -12.23 -5.61 10.23
N SER A 152 -12.00 -5.22 8.98
CA SER A 152 -10.99 -5.85 8.13
C SER A 152 -9.56 -5.68 8.67
N LEU A 153 -9.27 -4.56 9.32
CA LEU A 153 -7.98 -4.35 9.99
C LEU A 153 -7.86 -5.20 11.26
N VAL A 154 -8.93 -5.33 12.03
CA VAL A 154 -8.96 -6.19 13.23
C VAL A 154 -8.81 -7.67 12.82
N GLU A 155 -9.49 -8.11 11.77
CA GLU A 155 -9.34 -9.45 11.20
C GLU A 155 -7.88 -9.74 10.84
N LEU A 156 -7.19 -8.82 10.17
CA LEU A 156 -5.77 -8.93 9.84
C LEU A 156 -4.91 -9.07 11.10
N HIS A 157 -5.11 -8.18 12.08
CA HIS A 157 -4.30 -8.15 13.30
C HIS A 157 -4.63 -9.27 14.31
N ALA A 158 -5.72 -10.01 14.08
CA ALA A 158 -6.09 -11.17 14.88
C ALA A 158 -5.46 -12.48 14.39
N VAL A 159 -4.87 -12.50 13.20
CA VAL A 159 -4.22 -13.71 12.66
C VAL A 159 -3.03 -14.10 13.53
N ASP A 160 -3.02 -15.35 13.98
CA ASP A 160 -1.83 -15.96 14.57
C ASP A 160 -0.84 -16.31 13.45
N TRP A 161 0.05 -15.35 13.18
CA TRP A 161 1.01 -15.43 12.08
C TRP A 161 1.95 -16.65 12.18
N SER A 162 2.25 -17.12 13.40
CA SER A 162 3.07 -18.31 13.58
C SER A 162 2.27 -19.59 13.28
N ALA A 163 1.02 -19.66 13.74
CA ALA A 163 0.16 -20.81 13.49
C ALA A 163 -0.13 -21.02 11.99
N VAL A 164 -0.16 -19.93 11.19
CA VAL A 164 -0.35 -20.01 9.73
C VAL A 164 0.96 -20.14 8.94
N GLY A 165 2.11 -20.32 9.59
CA GLY A 165 3.38 -20.62 8.93
C GLY A 165 4.14 -19.42 8.38
N LEU A 166 3.95 -18.22 8.95
CA LEU A 166 4.69 -17.01 8.59
C LEU A 166 5.96 -16.81 9.44
N ASP A 167 6.47 -17.86 10.08
CA ASP A 167 7.77 -17.81 10.74
C ASP A 167 8.86 -17.39 9.75
N GLY A 168 9.66 -16.38 10.13
CA GLY A 168 10.69 -15.81 9.25
C GLY A 168 10.18 -14.80 8.22
N PHE A 169 8.87 -14.56 8.08
CA PHE A 169 8.33 -13.54 7.18
C PHE A 169 8.71 -12.12 7.61
N GLY A 170 8.89 -11.90 8.91
CA GLY A 170 9.34 -10.65 9.50
C GLY A 170 10.04 -10.88 10.84
N LYS A 171 10.40 -9.80 11.52
CA LYS A 171 11.03 -9.84 12.85
C LYS A 171 10.03 -9.30 13.88
N PRO A 172 9.43 -10.14 14.74
CA PRO A 172 8.37 -9.74 15.66
C PRO A 172 8.82 -8.77 16.76
N THR A 173 10.12 -8.73 17.10
CA THR A 173 10.64 -7.87 18.17
C THR A 173 11.41 -6.68 17.62
N GLY A 174 11.40 -5.54 18.34
CA GLY A 174 12.16 -4.33 17.98
C GLY A 174 11.70 -3.70 16.66
N TYR A 175 10.41 -3.79 16.32
CA TYR A 175 9.87 -3.25 15.08
C TYR A 175 10.02 -1.73 15.02
N LEU A 176 9.63 -1.02 16.07
CA LEU A 176 9.63 0.45 16.09
C LEU A 176 11.06 1.01 16.03
N GLU A 177 12.00 0.42 16.75
CA GLU A 177 13.42 0.81 16.71
C GLU A 177 14.02 0.62 15.31
N ARG A 178 13.65 -0.48 14.65
CA ARG A 178 14.11 -0.71 13.26
C ARG A 178 13.51 0.29 12.29
N GLN A 179 12.20 0.60 12.44
CA GLN A 179 11.55 1.62 11.61
C GLN A 179 12.24 2.97 11.79
N LEU A 180 12.42 3.42 13.02
CA LEU A 180 13.05 4.70 13.31
C LEU A 180 14.48 4.78 12.76
N ARG A 181 15.29 3.72 12.95
CA ARG A 181 16.66 3.66 12.43
C ARG A 181 16.70 3.66 10.89
N ARG A 182 15.86 2.85 10.25
CA ARG A 182 15.78 2.77 8.79
C ARG A 182 15.43 4.13 8.19
N PHE A 183 14.39 4.76 8.70
CA PHE A 183 13.92 6.03 8.15
C PHE A 183 14.84 7.20 8.50
N THR A 184 15.56 7.15 9.64
CA THR A 184 16.64 8.11 9.91
C THR A 184 17.73 8.03 8.84
N GLY A 185 18.20 6.83 8.51
CA GLY A 185 19.19 6.67 7.43
C GLY A 185 18.67 7.11 6.05
N LEU A 186 17.39 6.84 5.76
CA LEU A 186 16.76 7.32 4.52
C LEU A 186 16.65 8.85 4.49
N TRP A 187 16.31 9.48 5.61
CA TRP A 187 16.27 10.94 5.71
C TRP A 187 17.65 11.57 5.44
N GLU A 188 18.69 11.08 6.10
CA GLU A 188 20.06 11.55 5.89
C GLU A 188 20.51 11.43 4.43
N HIS A 189 20.07 10.37 3.74
CA HIS A 189 20.34 10.17 2.32
C HIS A 189 19.48 11.05 1.41
N ASN A 190 18.21 11.22 1.74
CA ASN A 190 17.21 11.83 0.85
C ASN A 190 17.13 13.34 0.97
N ARG A 191 17.40 13.92 2.16
CA ARG A 191 17.21 15.35 2.40
C ARG A 191 17.92 16.22 1.36
N THR A 192 17.19 17.19 0.83
CA THR A 192 17.70 18.20 -0.12
C THR A 192 18.00 19.53 0.58
N ARG A 193 17.46 19.71 1.79
CA ARG A 193 17.55 20.94 2.59
C ARG A 193 17.43 20.62 4.08
N ASP A 194 17.70 21.63 4.92
CA ASP A 194 17.49 21.53 6.35
C ASP A 194 16.05 21.93 6.70
N ILE A 195 15.36 21.07 7.46
CA ILE A 195 14.00 21.27 7.97
C ILE A 195 14.03 20.99 9.48
N PRO A 196 14.14 22.04 10.31
CA PRO A 196 14.34 21.88 11.77
C PRO A 196 13.23 21.06 12.46
N GLU A 197 12.00 21.17 11.97
CA GLU A 197 10.84 20.41 12.48
C GLU A 197 11.06 18.90 12.34
N VAL A 198 11.63 18.43 11.23
CA VAL A 198 11.91 17.01 10.98
C VAL A 198 12.91 16.45 12.00
N GLU A 199 13.97 17.21 12.28
CA GLU A 199 14.96 16.81 13.29
C GLU A 199 14.38 16.81 14.70
N THR A 200 13.53 17.82 15.02
CA THR A 200 12.83 17.90 16.30
C THR A 200 11.89 16.69 16.50
N VAL A 201 11.10 16.35 15.49
CA VAL A 201 10.21 15.19 15.50
C VAL A 201 10.99 13.89 15.63
N ARG A 202 12.09 13.72 14.89
CA ARG A 202 12.97 12.56 15.00
C ARG A 202 13.51 12.38 16.42
N ALA A 203 13.99 13.46 17.03
CA ALA A 203 14.49 13.43 18.40
C ALA A 203 13.40 13.07 19.41
N TRP A 204 12.19 13.62 19.23
CA TRP A 204 11.03 13.32 20.06
C TRP A 204 10.61 11.84 19.94
N LEU A 205 10.53 11.30 18.71
CA LEU A 205 10.23 9.88 18.47
C LEU A 205 11.23 8.96 19.16
N ALA A 206 12.52 9.30 19.09
CA ALA A 206 13.56 8.51 19.75
C ALA A 206 13.48 8.55 21.28
N ALA A 207 13.11 9.71 21.85
CA ALA A 207 13.03 9.91 23.30
C ALA A 207 11.75 9.31 23.91
N ASN A 208 10.69 9.13 23.12
CA ASN A 208 9.36 8.70 23.59
C ASN A 208 8.93 7.34 23.00
N LEU A 209 9.89 6.49 22.62
CA LEU A 209 9.61 5.19 22.01
C LEU A 209 8.72 4.35 22.94
N PRO A 210 7.51 3.92 22.49
CA PRO A 210 6.61 3.14 23.33
C PRO A 210 6.99 1.66 23.37
N ASP A 211 6.49 0.97 24.39
CA ASP A 211 6.48 -0.48 24.39
C ASP A 211 5.51 -1.00 23.32
N SER A 212 6.00 -1.86 22.44
CA SER A 212 5.16 -2.47 21.40
C SER A 212 4.20 -3.51 21.99
N PRO A 213 2.92 -3.54 21.56
CA PRO A 213 2.05 -4.67 21.83
C PRO A 213 2.56 -5.95 21.16
N PRO A 214 1.95 -7.11 21.43
CA PRO A 214 2.29 -8.35 20.72
C PRO A 214 2.24 -8.16 19.20
N ALA A 215 3.28 -8.64 18.51
CA ALA A 215 3.43 -8.48 17.08
C ALA A 215 2.35 -9.24 16.31
N THR A 216 1.89 -8.65 15.21
CA THR A 216 0.91 -9.21 14.29
C THR A 216 1.40 -9.12 12.85
N ILE A 217 0.59 -9.58 11.89
CA ILE A 217 0.78 -9.20 10.50
C ILE A 217 0.45 -7.71 10.40
N VAL A 218 1.37 -6.93 9.87
CA VAL A 218 1.21 -5.50 9.58
C VAL A 218 1.20 -5.33 8.06
N HIS A 219 0.21 -4.64 7.55
CA HIS A 219 0.10 -4.33 6.12
C HIS A 219 1.17 -3.31 5.67
N GLY A 220 1.40 -2.29 6.47
CA GLY A 220 2.41 -1.26 6.24
C GLY A 220 1.95 -0.07 5.40
N ASP A 221 0.84 -0.22 4.65
CA ASP A 221 0.18 0.84 3.85
C ASP A 221 -1.35 0.70 3.92
N PHE A 222 -1.91 0.39 5.10
CA PHE A 222 -3.35 0.17 5.27
C PHE A 222 -4.12 1.49 5.21
N ARG A 223 -4.93 1.65 4.17
CA ARG A 223 -5.78 2.83 3.94
C ARG A 223 -6.94 2.49 3.01
N LEU A 224 -7.99 3.30 3.01
CA LEU A 224 -9.18 3.08 2.17
C LEU A 224 -8.82 2.95 0.67
N GLY A 225 -7.85 3.74 0.18
CA GLY A 225 -7.38 3.66 -1.20
C GLY A 225 -6.64 2.38 -1.57
N ASN A 226 -6.32 1.53 -0.60
CA ASN A 226 -5.75 0.20 -0.80
C ASN A 226 -6.78 -0.91 -0.48
N THR A 227 -8.07 -0.61 -0.61
CA THR A 227 -9.14 -1.59 -0.48
C THR A 227 -10.09 -1.55 -1.66
N ILE A 228 -10.67 -2.70 -1.99
CA ILE A 228 -11.78 -2.80 -2.94
C ILE A 228 -13.08 -2.75 -2.16
N LEU A 229 -13.94 -1.78 -2.49
CA LEU A 229 -15.29 -1.71 -2.02
C LEU A 229 -16.18 -2.62 -2.88
N ALA A 230 -16.95 -3.50 -2.25
CA ALA A 230 -17.92 -4.36 -2.95
C ALA A 230 -18.93 -3.52 -3.75
N PRO A 231 -19.37 -3.99 -4.93
CA PRO A 231 -20.12 -3.14 -5.87
C PRO A 231 -21.53 -2.76 -5.42
N HIS A 232 -22.13 -3.52 -4.49
CA HIS A 232 -23.53 -3.36 -4.10
C HIS A 232 -23.70 -3.23 -2.58
N PRO A 233 -24.77 -2.57 -2.12
CA PRO A 233 -25.12 -2.51 -0.70
C PRO A 233 -25.32 -3.90 -0.07
N PRO A 234 -24.97 -4.08 1.21
CA PRO A 234 -24.38 -3.09 2.10
C PRO A 234 -22.90 -2.83 1.78
N ALA A 235 -22.44 -1.58 1.98
CA ALA A 235 -21.05 -1.21 1.77
C ALA A 235 -20.12 -2.03 2.66
N ARG A 236 -19.12 -2.67 2.04
CA ARG A 236 -18.13 -3.51 2.72
C ARG A 236 -16.83 -3.57 1.93
N VAL A 237 -15.74 -3.79 2.64
CA VAL A 237 -14.44 -4.12 2.05
C VAL A 237 -14.51 -5.52 1.44
N ALA A 238 -14.30 -5.64 0.15
CA ALA A 238 -14.22 -6.92 -0.55
C ALA A 238 -12.81 -7.51 -0.53
N ALA A 239 -11.79 -6.66 -0.65
CA ALA A 239 -10.39 -7.08 -0.54
C ALA A 239 -9.49 -5.94 -0.08
N ILE A 240 -8.38 -6.30 0.56
CA ILE A 240 -7.25 -5.43 0.89
C ILE A 240 -6.18 -5.68 -0.19
N LEU A 241 -5.62 -4.61 -0.74
CA LEU A 241 -4.66 -4.62 -1.84
C LEU A 241 -3.29 -4.08 -1.39
N ASP A 242 -2.27 -4.33 -2.20
CA ASP A 242 -0.92 -3.74 -2.08
C ASP A 242 -0.15 -4.19 -0.83
N TRP A 243 0.14 -5.48 -0.79
CA TRP A 243 0.78 -6.16 0.33
C TRP A 243 2.32 -6.11 0.32
N GLU A 244 2.92 -5.35 -0.60
CA GLU A 244 4.38 -5.28 -0.78
C GLU A 244 5.13 -4.83 0.49
N MET A 245 4.49 -3.99 1.31
CA MET A 245 5.06 -3.48 2.57
C MET A 245 4.79 -4.37 3.78
N ALA A 246 4.01 -5.44 3.61
CA ALA A 246 3.57 -6.27 4.72
C ALA A 246 4.73 -6.99 5.44
N THR A 247 4.58 -7.12 6.75
CA THR A 247 5.60 -7.74 7.61
C THR A 247 4.98 -8.20 8.94
N ILE A 248 5.80 -8.83 9.79
CA ILE A 248 5.44 -9.05 11.19
C ILE A 248 5.95 -7.86 12.01
N GLY A 249 5.03 -7.18 12.70
CA GLY A 249 5.36 -5.94 13.39
C GLY A 249 4.28 -5.47 14.35
N ASP A 250 4.25 -4.16 14.59
CA ASP A 250 3.37 -3.51 15.54
C ASP A 250 2.06 -3.07 14.86
N PRO A 251 0.89 -3.61 15.28
CA PRO A 251 -0.41 -3.32 14.65
C PRO A 251 -0.82 -1.86 14.70
N LEU A 252 -0.38 -1.10 15.71
CA LEU A 252 -0.74 0.31 15.80
C LEU A 252 -0.11 1.17 14.70
N ALA A 253 0.90 0.65 14.01
CA ALA A 253 1.46 1.31 12.84
C ALA A 253 0.45 1.41 11.68
N ASP A 254 -0.35 0.37 11.45
CA ASP A 254 -1.39 0.38 10.40
C ASP A 254 -2.57 1.27 10.80
N LEU A 255 -3.01 1.20 12.05
CA LEU A 255 -4.09 2.09 12.51
C LEU A 255 -3.67 3.57 12.41
N ALA A 256 -2.44 3.88 12.81
CA ALA A 256 -1.92 5.25 12.72
C ALA A 256 -1.82 5.73 11.28
N TYR A 257 -1.40 4.85 10.37
CA TYR A 257 -1.34 5.15 8.94
C TYR A 257 -2.74 5.41 8.35
N LEU A 258 -3.72 4.56 8.68
CA LEU A 258 -5.11 4.79 8.32
C LEU A 258 -5.62 6.14 8.85
N MET A 259 -5.35 6.46 10.12
CA MET A 259 -5.81 7.71 10.74
C MET A 259 -5.14 8.95 10.14
N MET A 260 -3.90 8.84 9.69
CA MET A 260 -3.21 9.92 8.98
C MET A 260 -3.93 10.30 7.69
N PHE A 261 -4.46 9.31 6.96
CA PHE A 261 -5.23 9.51 5.71
C PHE A 261 -6.73 9.71 5.93
N TRP A 262 -7.23 9.56 7.16
CA TRP A 262 -8.65 9.78 7.49
C TRP A 262 -8.93 11.27 7.66
N VAL A 263 -9.05 11.99 6.54
CA VAL A 263 -9.25 13.45 6.54
C VAL A 263 -10.70 13.80 6.84
N ARG A 264 -10.90 14.93 7.55
CA ARG A 264 -12.19 15.43 7.97
C ARG A 264 -12.53 16.73 7.23
N SER A 265 -13.81 17.10 7.22
CA SER A 265 -14.29 18.32 6.57
C SER A 265 -13.66 19.61 7.13
N ASP A 266 -13.25 19.57 8.41
CA ASP A 266 -12.62 20.67 9.14
C ASP A 266 -11.09 20.61 9.12
N ASP A 267 -10.48 19.54 8.60
CA ASP A 267 -9.03 19.49 8.42
C ASP A 267 -8.58 20.46 7.33
N PRO A 268 -7.43 21.11 7.50
CA PRO A 268 -6.83 21.89 6.42
C PRO A 268 -6.55 21.01 5.20
N SER A 269 -6.66 21.57 4.00
CA SER A 269 -6.23 20.90 2.78
C SER A 269 -4.71 20.82 2.77
N LEU A 270 -4.17 19.60 2.72
CA LEU A 270 -2.74 19.32 2.69
C LEU A 270 -2.29 18.79 1.32
N GLY A 271 -2.93 19.23 0.25
CA GLY A 271 -2.56 18.89 -1.11
C GLY A 271 -2.58 17.38 -1.36
N MET A 272 -1.41 16.74 -1.29
CA MET A 272 -1.30 15.30 -1.57
C MET A 272 -1.96 14.38 -0.53
N PHE A 273 -2.24 14.85 0.70
CA PHE A 273 -2.99 14.05 1.70
C PHE A 273 -4.48 14.04 1.44
N ASP A 274 -4.97 14.94 0.61
CA ASP A 274 -6.34 14.88 0.09
C ASP A 274 -6.54 13.76 -0.98
N LEU A 275 -5.57 12.85 -1.14
CA LEU A 275 -5.71 11.67 -1.99
C LEU A 275 -6.88 10.76 -1.59
N GLN A 276 -7.43 10.93 -0.39
CA GLN A 276 -8.62 10.25 0.10
C GLN A 276 -9.65 11.25 0.62
N SER A 277 -9.96 12.25 -0.18
CA SER A 277 -10.90 13.31 0.19
C SER A 277 -12.33 12.82 0.41
N VAL A 278 -12.68 11.61 0.00
CA VAL A 278 -14.00 10.99 0.20
C VAL A 278 -14.40 10.94 1.67
N THR A 279 -13.45 10.79 2.59
CA THR A 279 -13.73 10.73 4.04
C THR A 279 -14.16 12.08 4.64
N ARG A 280 -14.11 13.17 3.86
CA ARG A 280 -14.67 14.48 4.22
C ARG A 280 -16.20 14.52 4.09
N LEU A 281 -16.80 13.58 3.36
CA LEU A 281 -18.24 13.54 3.17
C LEU A 281 -18.98 13.25 4.48
N PRO A 282 -20.19 13.84 4.69
CA PRO A 282 -21.05 13.50 5.82
C PRO A 282 -21.32 11.99 5.91
N GLY A 283 -21.45 11.46 7.12
CA GLY A 283 -21.69 10.04 7.36
C GLY A 283 -20.43 9.22 7.63
N PHE A 284 -19.25 9.68 7.22
CA PHE A 284 -18.01 9.08 7.72
C PHE A 284 -17.76 9.47 9.18
N PRO A 285 -17.40 8.51 10.06
CA PRO A 285 -17.16 8.77 11.48
C PRO A 285 -15.92 9.63 11.69
N THR A 286 -15.80 10.21 12.86
CA THR A 286 -14.62 10.93 13.32
C THR A 286 -13.43 9.98 13.54
N ARG A 287 -12.21 10.51 13.58
CA ARG A 287 -11.02 9.72 13.96
C ARG A 287 -11.18 9.09 15.34
N ALA A 288 -11.72 9.82 16.30
CA ALA A 288 -11.96 9.31 17.65
C ALA A 288 -12.92 8.11 17.66
N GLU A 289 -13.99 8.14 16.85
CA GLU A 289 -14.90 7.00 16.71
C GLU A 289 -14.23 5.80 16.03
N MET A 290 -13.41 6.02 15.00
CA MET A 290 -12.64 4.95 14.33
C MET A 290 -11.65 4.30 15.29
N ILE A 291 -10.92 5.11 16.06
CA ILE A 291 -9.95 4.66 17.07
C ILE A 291 -10.65 3.86 18.16
N GLY A 292 -11.76 4.40 18.70
CA GLY A 292 -12.54 3.70 19.73
C GLY A 292 -13.07 2.35 19.26
N ARG A 293 -13.55 2.25 18.00
CA ARG A 293 -13.97 0.97 17.42
C ARG A 293 -12.85 -0.04 17.31
N TYR A 294 -11.67 0.41 16.88
CA TYR A 294 -10.52 -0.48 16.83
C TYR A 294 -10.11 -0.96 18.23
N GLU A 295 -10.08 -0.06 19.22
CA GLU A 295 -9.79 -0.38 20.61
C GLU A 295 -10.78 -1.42 21.17
N ASP A 296 -12.08 -1.16 21.01
CA ASP A 296 -13.16 -2.04 21.49
C ASP A 296 -13.10 -3.45 20.88
N ARG A 297 -12.82 -3.53 19.58
CA ARG A 297 -12.83 -4.81 18.84
C ARG A 297 -11.53 -5.59 18.95
N SER A 298 -10.40 -4.90 19.02
CA SER A 298 -9.07 -5.53 19.13
C SER A 298 -8.64 -5.80 20.57
N GLY A 299 -9.23 -5.10 21.55
CA GLY A 299 -8.82 -5.10 22.95
C GLY A 299 -7.45 -4.46 23.20
N ARG A 300 -6.89 -3.73 22.23
CA ARG A 300 -5.58 -3.08 22.32
C ARG A 300 -5.71 -1.66 22.83
N SER A 301 -4.81 -1.24 23.71
CA SER A 301 -4.81 0.13 24.24
C SER A 301 -4.30 1.15 23.20
N MET A 302 -4.99 2.29 23.11
CA MET A 302 -4.66 3.40 22.19
C MET A 302 -3.85 4.52 22.86
N GLY A 303 -3.43 4.35 24.11
CA GLY A 303 -2.80 5.42 24.89
C GLY A 303 -1.52 6.02 24.28
N GLN A 304 -0.86 5.31 23.37
CA GLN A 304 0.36 5.78 22.70
C GLN A 304 0.12 6.12 21.21
N LEU A 305 -1.12 6.14 20.72
CA LEU A 305 -1.40 6.27 19.29
C LEU A 305 -0.81 7.54 18.66
N SER A 306 -0.75 8.65 19.40
CA SER A 306 -0.12 9.89 18.92
C SER A 306 1.35 9.69 18.50
N TRP A 307 2.09 8.82 19.18
CA TRP A 307 3.45 8.49 18.79
C TRP A 307 3.48 7.80 17.42
N TYR A 308 2.59 6.83 17.19
CA TYR A 308 2.52 6.10 15.91
C TYR A 308 2.06 7.01 14.76
N VAL A 309 1.13 7.92 15.01
CA VAL A 309 0.71 8.91 14.00
C VAL A 309 1.87 9.85 13.67
N THR A 310 2.61 10.31 14.68
CA THR A 310 3.82 11.12 14.46
C THR A 310 4.85 10.36 13.63
N LEU A 311 5.06 9.06 13.92
CA LEU A 311 5.95 8.20 13.14
C LEU A 311 5.46 8.06 11.68
N ALA A 312 4.16 7.86 11.47
CA ALA A 312 3.57 7.73 10.13
C ALA A 312 3.78 9.02 9.29
N LEU A 313 3.50 10.18 9.89
CA LEU A 313 3.75 11.49 9.27
C LEU A 313 5.24 11.66 8.94
N TRP A 314 6.12 11.36 9.89
CA TRP A 314 7.56 11.49 9.70
C TRP A 314 8.10 10.56 8.61
N LYS A 315 7.64 9.31 8.55
CA LYS A 315 7.96 8.38 7.45
C LYS A 315 7.52 8.94 6.09
N SER A 316 6.32 9.51 6.03
CA SER A 316 5.79 10.11 4.81
C SER A 316 6.63 11.29 4.35
N ILE A 317 7.11 12.14 5.27
CA ILE A 317 8.07 13.21 4.97
C ILE A 317 9.32 12.65 4.30
N VAL A 318 9.89 11.58 4.86
CA VAL A 318 11.12 10.95 4.32
C VAL A 318 10.92 10.40 2.91
N PHE A 319 9.77 9.77 2.65
CA PHE A 319 9.43 9.30 1.31
C PHE A 319 9.24 10.43 0.31
N MET A 320 8.52 11.47 0.71
CA MET A 320 8.26 12.63 -0.13
C MET A 320 9.54 13.36 -0.52
N GLU A 321 10.42 13.60 0.46
CA GLU A 321 11.69 14.27 0.21
C GLU A 321 12.58 13.44 -0.73
N GLY A 322 12.56 12.10 -0.61
CA GLY A 322 13.25 11.21 -1.55
C GLY A 322 12.70 11.31 -2.98
N ASN A 323 11.38 11.37 -3.12
CA ASN A 323 10.73 11.57 -4.42
C ASN A 323 11.02 12.96 -4.99
N TYR A 324 10.98 13.99 -4.16
CA TYR A 324 11.34 15.36 -4.53
C TYR A 324 12.80 15.45 -5.01
N LYS A 325 13.72 14.80 -4.29
CA LYS A 325 15.14 14.70 -4.69
C LYS A 325 15.29 14.07 -6.09
N ARG A 326 14.55 13.00 -6.38
CA ARG A 326 14.57 12.37 -7.72
C ARG A 326 14.01 13.31 -8.79
N ALA A 327 12.95 14.05 -8.49
CA ALA A 327 12.40 15.03 -9.40
C ALA A 327 13.38 16.18 -9.68
N LEU A 328 14.10 16.67 -8.66
CA LEU A 328 15.15 17.68 -8.82
C LEU A 328 16.33 17.17 -9.66
N ALA A 329 16.67 15.89 -9.53
CA ALA A 329 17.74 15.26 -10.31
C ALA A 329 17.34 14.95 -11.77
N GLY A 330 16.10 15.29 -12.18
CA GLY A 330 15.61 15.01 -13.54
C GLY A 330 15.38 13.52 -13.82
N SER A 331 15.31 12.68 -12.80
CA SER A 331 15.03 11.23 -12.95
C SER A 331 13.56 10.96 -13.29
N THR A 332 12.72 11.99 -13.26
CA THR A 332 11.31 11.94 -13.62
C THR A 332 10.81 13.33 -13.99
N ASP A 333 9.95 13.40 -15.00
CA ASP A 333 9.30 14.65 -15.42
C ASP A 333 7.93 14.88 -14.76
N ASP A 334 7.54 14.02 -13.81
CA ASP A 334 6.25 14.10 -13.14
C ASP A 334 6.12 15.40 -12.31
N PRO A 335 5.22 16.33 -12.71
CA PRO A 335 5.00 17.57 -11.99
C PRO A 335 4.48 17.35 -10.55
N PHE A 336 3.78 16.24 -10.32
CA PHE A 336 3.27 15.88 -9.00
C PHE A 336 4.40 15.66 -8.00
N LEU A 337 5.48 14.97 -8.40
CA LEU A 337 6.63 14.75 -7.54
C LEU A 337 7.41 16.05 -7.25
N LYS A 338 7.34 17.04 -8.16
CA LYS A 338 7.92 18.37 -7.90
C LYS A 338 7.16 19.16 -6.82
N SER A 339 5.84 18.93 -6.70
CA SER A 339 5.02 19.57 -5.66
C SER A 339 5.32 19.07 -4.24
N PHE A 340 5.98 17.93 -4.10
CA PHE A 340 6.33 17.35 -2.81
C PHE A 340 7.21 18.24 -1.94
N GLY A 341 8.02 19.08 -2.56
CA GLY A 341 8.86 20.04 -1.81
C GLY A 341 8.07 20.91 -0.83
N GLN A 342 6.92 21.43 -1.25
CA GLN A 342 6.03 22.21 -0.39
C GLN A 342 5.28 21.33 0.61
N GLY A 343 4.81 20.15 0.19
CA GLY A 343 4.08 19.22 1.04
C GLY A 343 4.91 18.70 2.22
N VAL A 344 6.23 18.54 2.03
CA VAL A 344 7.16 18.14 3.10
C VAL A 344 7.14 19.14 4.26
N ASP A 345 7.16 20.46 3.99
CA ASP A 345 7.17 21.49 5.02
C ASP A 345 5.83 21.52 5.80
N GLU A 346 4.71 21.30 5.11
CA GLU A 346 3.38 21.23 5.72
C GLU A 346 3.26 20.01 6.65
N LEU A 347 3.76 18.86 6.20
CA LEU A 347 3.78 17.65 7.01
C LEU A 347 4.70 17.75 8.21
N ALA A 348 5.88 18.36 8.05
CA ALA A 348 6.82 18.52 9.14
C ALA A 348 6.19 19.34 10.28
N ARG A 349 5.49 20.42 9.94
CA ARG A 349 4.72 21.21 10.93
C ARG A 349 3.61 20.39 11.59
N ARG A 350 2.85 19.59 10.82
CA ARG A 350 1.80 18.73 11.37
C ARG A 350 2.39 17.64 12.27
N ALA A 351 3.48 17.00 11.87
CA ALA A 351 4.14 15.99 12.69
C ALA A 351 4.63 16.57 14.02
N LEU A 352 5.18 17.79 13.99
CA LEU A 352 5.60 18.52 15.18
C LEU A 352 4.39 18.84 16.08
N ASP A 353 3.28 19.32 15.53
CA ASP A 353 2.06 19.62 16.27
C ASP A 353 1.51 18.38 16.96
N VAL A 354 1.36 17.27 16.25
CA VAL A 354 0.90 15.98 16.83
C VAL A 354 1.83 15.50 17.94
N SER A 355 3.15 15.68 17.78
CA SER A 355 4.11 15.28 18.82
C SER A 355 3.99 16.09 20.11
N GLN A 356 3.51 17.32 20.04
CA GLN A 356 3.41 18.25 21.17
C GLN A 356 2.02 18.26 21.82
N HIS A 357 0.97 18.13 21.03
CA HIS A 357 -0.41 18.33 21.49
C HIS A 357 -1.26 17.05 21.41
N GLY A 358 -0.75 15.98 20.81
CA GLY A 358 -1.49 14.74 20.57
C GLY A 358 -2.26 14.75 19.24
N PHE A 359 -2.92 13.64 18.97
CA PHE A 359 -3.66 13.40 17.71
C PHE A 359 -5.17 13.29 17.97
#